data_426eadde7aaaa941cf59b07b8e240d80
#
_entry.id   426eadde7aaaa941cf59b07b8e240d80
#
_cell.length_a   1.000
_cell.length_b   1.000
_cell.length_c   1.000
_cell.angle_alpha   90.00
_cell.angle_beta   90.00
_cell.angle_gamma   90.00
#
_symmetry.space_group_name_H-M   'P 1'
#
loop_
_entity.id
_entity.type
_entity.pdbx_description
1 polymer ?
#
loop_
_entity_poly.entity_id
_entity_poly.type
_entity_poly.pdbx_seq_one_letter_code
_entity_poly.pdbx_strand_id
1 'polypeptide(L)'
;MRSSSQSLLYCAVVADSLPQAMQWERRITQLPSVARVISLVKYLTEDQERKLALIRDIKQELGVISLPELDTQPVNLAGLNRTLFSLSGYLGRAIDVLHSRESDQALEEPLGSLRNSVNRLRRLTATGLPSNAAKLTAFQQALFGGLHESISLIEQQDDRQRLQPGDVPAFLRNSFISGSGKFLLQVYPKADVWERDEQEKFIQELRTVDPHVTGSPVLFYEYTSRLRSNVEKASAYAAGIIAVLVFLHFRRFASVLLALLPVALGFCWMLGLMGWLGIPFNPVNIVSLILVIGIGVTNGVHILNRFAEEPHPNILARSTGKAVLVSALNTVAGFGSLLVAKHQGVASLGGVMAIGTATCVVAALVFFPAVLTLLCRIGWCPTDLPKKGV
;
A
#
# COMPACT_ATOMS: atom_id res chain seq x y z
N MET A 1 5.30 -11.98 -2.61
CA MET A 1 6.10 -10.94 -3.31
C MET A 1 6.28 -9.77 -2.34
N ARG A 2 7.42 -9.70 -1.66
CA ARG A 2 7.85 -8.50 -0.94
C ARG A 2 8.52 -7.60 -1.97
N SER A 3 7.73 -6.79 -2.66
CA SER A 3 8.29 -5.74 -3.51
C SER A 3 8.61 -4.53 -2.64
N SER A 4 9.83 -4.04 -2.80
CA SER A 4 10.37 -2.75 -2.35
C SER A 4 9.63 -2.05 -1.19
N SER A 5 10.34 -1.77 -0.13
CA SER A 5 9.93 -1.09 1.10
C SER A 5 9.35 0.33 0.94
N GLN A 6 8.85 0.70 -0.23
CA GLN A 6 8.25 2.02 -0.47
C GLN A 6 6.80 1.85 -0.84
N SER A 7 5.91 2.42 -0.02
CA SER A 7 4.49 2.51 -0.31
C SER A 7 4.25 3.24 -1.64
N LEU A 8 3.41 2.68 -2.49
CA LEU A 8 2.90 3.35 -3.69
C LEU A 8 1.77 4.34 -3.37
N LEU A 9 1.21 4.24 -2.16
CA LEU A 9 0.12 5.08 -1.71
C LEU A 9 0.67 6.37 -1.09
N TYR A 10 0.07 7.48 -1.44
CA TYR A 10 0.44 8.80 -0.95
C TYR A 10 -0.77 9.57 -0.39
N CYS A 11 -0.49 10.49 0.53
CA CYS A 11 -1.42 11.53 0.92
C CYS A 11 -1.21 12.76 0.05
N ALA A 12 -2.31 13.40 -0.33
CA ALA A 12 -2.33 14.62 -1.12
C ALA A 12 -2.56 15.83 -0.21
N VAL A 13 -1.64 16.78 -0.26
CA VAL A 13 -1.72 18.08 0.39
C VAL A 13 -1.81 19.13 -0.70
N VAL A 14 -2.79 20.01 -0.66
CA VAL A 14 -3.09 20.97 -1.72
C VAL A 14 -2.92 22.40 -1.19
N ALA A 15 -1.85 23.05 -1.60
CA ALA A 15 -1.57 24.45 -1.22
C ALA A 15 -2.18 25.42 -2.24
N ASP A 16 -2.69 26.55 -1.76
CA ASP A 16 -3.35 27.56 -2.60
C ASP A 16 -2.37 28.46 -3.35
N SER A 17 -1.10 28.46 -2.96
CA SER A 17 -0.05 29.28 -3.59
C SER A 17 1.33 28.64 -3.48
N LEU A 18 2.26 29.06 -4.35
CA LEU A 18 3.64 28.58 -4.33
C LEU A 18 4.36 28.86 -2.99
N PRO A 19 4.25 30.06 -2.38
CA PRO A 19 4.84 30.30 -1.06
C PRO A 19 4.31 29.39 0.04
N GLN A 20 3.01 29.13 0.06
CA GLN A 20 2.40 28.19 1.00
C GLN A 20 2.88 26.75 0.75
N ALA A 21 2.96 26.33 -0.51
CA ALA A 21 3.49 25.02 -0.88
C ALA A 21 4.93 24.83 -0.42
N MET A 22 5.80 25.85 -0.55
CA MET A 22 7.16 25.87 -0.02
C MET A 22 7.21 25.70 1.50
N GLN A 23 6.40 26.45 2.22
CA GLN A 23 6.34 26.38 3.67
C GLN A 23 5.88 25.01 4.14
N TRP A 24 4.84 24.48 3.51
CA TRP A 24 4.29 23.18 3.85
C TRP A 24 5.24 22.02 3.49
N GLU A 25 5.89 22.08 2.33
CA GLU A 25 6.88 21.07 1.96
C GLU A 25 8.03 20.98 2.96
N ARG A 26 8.57 22.13 3.41
CA ARG A 26 9.62 22.19 4.45
C ARG A 26 9.14 21.57 5.76
N ARG A 27 7.93 21.91 6.21
CA ARG A 27 7.35 21.36 7.45
C ARG A 27 7.07 19.85 7.34
N ILE A 28 6.48 19.41 6.22
CA ILE A 28 6.13 18.01 5.98
C ILE A 28 7.40 17.14 5.90
N THR A 29 8.45 17.63 5.24
CA THR A 29 9.72 16.87 5.11
C THR A 29 10.40 16.63 6.46
N GLN A 30 10.10 17.44 7.49
CA GLN A 30 10.63 17.27 8.84
C GLN A 30 9.82 16.29 9.70
N LEU A 31 8.65 15.85 9.24
CA LEU A 31 7.80 14.91 10.00
C LEU A 31 8.43 13.51 10.03
N PRO A 32 8.49 12.85 11.20
CA PRO A 32 9.16 11.56 11.37
C PRO A 32 8.52 10.43 10.57
N SER A 33 7.20 10.50 10.33
CA SER A 33 6.43 9.49 9.58
C SER A 33 6.53 9.62 8.06
N VAL A 34 7.13 10.72 7.55
CA VAL A 34 7.27 11.01 6.13
C VAL A 34 8.57 10.44 5.57
N ALA A 35 8.48 9.68 4.47
CA ALA A 35 9.65 9.20 3.74
C ALA A 35 10.13 10.21 2.70
N ARG A 36 9.21 10.77 1.94
CA ARG A 36 9.50 11.74 0.86
C ARG A 36 8.27 12.55 0.49
N VAL A 37 8.52 13.73 -0.05
CA VAL A 37 7.53 14.58 -0.69
C VAL A 37 7.88 14.70 -2.17
N ILE A 38 6.89 14.55 -3.04
CA ILE A 38 7.04 14.81 -4.48
C ILE A 38 6.17 16.00 -4.83
N SER A 39 6.79 17.05 -5.35
CA SER A 39 6.12 18.29 -5.76
C SER A 39 6.91 18.96 -6.88
N LEU A 40 6.31 19.97 -7.50
CA LEU A 40 7.05 20.87 -8.40
C LEU A 40 7.74 22.02 -7.66
N VAL A 41 7.46 22.21 -6.36
CA VAL A 41 7.96 23.33 -5.56
C VAL A 41 9.48 23.43 -5.61
N LYS A 42 10.14 22.29 -5.36
CA LYS A 42 11.60 22.20 -5.36
C LYS A 42 12.21 22.67 -6.68
N TYR A 43 11.63 22.29 -7.80
CA TYR A 43 12.11 22.67 -9.13
C TYR A 43 11.90 24.15 -9.44
N LEU A 44 10.81 24.73 -8.93
CA LEU A 44 10.46 26.15 -9.17
C LEU A 44 11.16 27.13 -8.23
N THR A 45 11.72 26.67 -7.11
CA THR A 45 12.19 27.59 -6.06
C THR A 45 13.63 27.37 -5.59
N GLU A 46 14.15 26.14 -5.69
CA GLU A 46 15.45 25.80 -5.12
C GLU A 46 16.59 26.25 -6.04
N ASP A 47 17.46 27.11 -5.49
CA ASP A 47 18.74 27.54 -6.10
C ASP A 47 18.65 28.06 -7.55
N GLN A 48 17.54 28.70 -7.94
CA GLN A 48 17.33 29.17 -9.31
C GLN A 48 18.48 30.07 -9.80
N GLU A 49 18.96 31.00 -8.98
CA GLU A 49 20.05 31.91 -9.38
C GLU A 49 21.35 31.16 -9.62
N ARG A 50 21.70 30.22 -8.75
CA ARG A 50 22.89 29.38 -8.90
C ARG A 50 22.79 28.48 -10.13
N LYS A 51 21.61 27.92 -10.39
CA LYS A 51 21.38 27.08 -11.60
C LYS A 51 21.52 27.90 -12.87
N LEU A 52 20.98 29.12 -12.92
CA LEU A 52 21.12 30.03 -14.06
C LEU A 52 22.60 30.45 -14.28
N ALA A 53 23.33 30.71 -13.19
CA ALA A 53 24.76 30.99 -13.29
C ALA A 53 25.52 29.80 -13.87
N LEU A 54 25.31 28.58 -13.37
CA LEU A 54 25.93 27.37 -13.86
C LEU A 54 25.59 27.07 -15.34
N ILE A 55 24.35 27.31 -15.76
CA ILE A 55 23.95 27.15 -17.18
C ILE A 55 24.70 28.13 -18.04
N ARG A 56 24.88 29.39 -17.62
CA ARG A 56 25.68 30.39 -18.35
C ARG A 56 27.13 29.98 -18.46
N ASP A 57 27.74 29.53 -17.36
CA ASP A 57 29.11 29.07 -17.35
C ASP A 57 29.32 27.87 -18.30
N ILE A 58 28.39 26.88 -18.24
CA ILE A 58 28.41 25.74 -19.15
C ILE A 58 28.26 26.19 -20.61
N LYS A 59 27.34 27.10 -20.92
CA LYS A 59 27.20 27.65 -22.30
C LYS A 59 28.43 28.37 -22.78
N GLN A 60 29.10 29.12 -21.90
CA GLN A 60 30.32 29.80 -22.23
C GLN A 60 31.46 28.81 -22.56
N GLU A 61 31.62 27.75 -21.77
CA GLU A 61 32.58 26.68 -22.01
C GLU A 61 32.24 25.89 -23.28
N LEU A 62 30.94 25.60 -23.53
CA LEU A 62 30.49 24.91 -24.74
C LEU A 62 30.70 25.75 -26.00
N GLY A 63 30.58 27.09 -25.93
CA GLY A 63 30.82 27.98 -27.07
C GLY A 63 32.21 27.95 -27.62
N VAL A 64 33.20 27.45 -26.86
CA VAL A 64 34.59 27.23 -27.30
C VAL A 64 34.72 25.89 -28.05
N ILE A 65 33.79 24.96 -27.89
CA ILE A 65 33.84 23.62 -28.47
C ILE A 65 33.17 23.63 -29.85
N SER A 66 33.97 23.66 -30.90
CA SER A 66 33.46 23.44 -32.25
C SER A 66 33.30 21.94 -32.53
N LEU A 67 32.06 21.46 -32.53
CA LEU A 67 31.83 20.10 -33.01
C LEU A 67 31.92 20.09 -34.54
N PRO A 68 32.62 19.10 -35.15
CA PRO A 68 32.60 18.92 -36.58
C PRO A 68 31.18 18.56 -37.04
N GLU A 69 30.81 18.96 -38.25
CA GLU A 69 29.57 18.52 -38.87
C GLU A 69 29.49 16.99 -38.91
N LEU A 70 28.28 16.46 -38.80
CA LEU A 70 28.05 15.03 -38.81
C LEU A 70 28.47 14.44 -40.16
N ASP A 71 29.61 13.73 -40.17
CA ASP A 71 30.04 13.03 -41.40
C ASP A 71 29.12 11.83 -41.63
N THR A 72 28.35 11.90 -42.72
CA THR A 72 27.46 10.84 -43.15
C THR A 72 28.14 9.79 -44.03
N GLN A 73 29.39 10.03 -44.39
CA GLN A 73 30.18 9.15 -45.23
C GLN A 73 30.55 7.85 -44.46
N PRO A 74 30.62 6.71 -45.15
CA PRO A 74 31.12 5.48 -44.53
C PRO A 74 32.54 5.62 -43.99
N VAL A 75 32.77 5.12 -42.79
CA VAL A 75 34.10 5.19 -42.15
C VAL A 75 35.16 4.54 -43.04
N ASN A 76 36.19 5.31 -43.36
CA ASN A 76 37.35 4.82 -44.10
C ASN A 76 38.23 3.91 -43.22
N LEU A 77 38.00 2.59 -43.30
CA LEU A 77 38.73 1.61 -42.50
C LEU A 77 40.25 1.64 -42.73
N ALA A 78 40.68 1.90 -43.95
CA ALA A 78 42.13 1.97 -44.27
C ALA A 78 42.81 3.21 -43.63
N GLY A 79 42.12 4.35 -43.67
CA GLY A 79 42.55 5.58 -42.98
C GLY A 79 42.57 5.39 -41.47
N LEU A 80 41.51 4.87 -40.91
CA LEU A 80 41.38 4.59 -39.49
C LEU A 80 42.49 3.64 -39.00
N ASN A 81 42.75 2.56 -39.73
CA ASN A 81 43.78 1.59 -39.34
C ASN A 81 45.18 2.22 -39.32
N ARG A 82 45.53 3.13 -40.26
CA ARG A 82 46.77 3.90 -40.27
C ARG A 82 46.90 4.79 -39.03
N THR A 83 45.84 5.50 -38.70
CA THR A 83 45.82 6.37 -37.51
C THR A 83 45.95 5.55 -36.22
N LEU A 84 45.26 4.43 -36.09
CA LEU A 84 45.37 3.52 -34.95
C LEU A 84 46.78 2.89 -34.85
N PHE A 85 47.41 2.61 -35.98
CA PHE A 85 48.80 2.14 -35.99
C PHE A 85 49.75 3.17 -35.44
N SER A 86 49.67 4.43 -35.91
CA SER A 86 50.47 5.53 -35.42
C SER A 86 50.25 5.80 -33.93
N LEU A 87 48.97 5.80 -33.49
CA LEU A 87 48.60 5.98 -32.09
C LEU A 87 49.19 4.88 -31.20
N SER A 88 49.07 3.61 -31.61
CA SER A 88 49.69 2.49 -30.87
C SER A 88 51.23 2.64 -30.75
N GLY A 89 51.88 3.19 -31.77
CA GLY A 89 53.28 3.50 -31.74
C GLY A 89 53.65 4.63 -30.78
N TYR A 90 52.86 5.70 -30.77
CA TYR A 90 53.04 6.81 -29.80
C TYR A 90 52.80 6.37 -28.36
N LEU A 91 51.75 5.58 -28.11
CA LEU A 91 51.47 5.02 -26.79
C LEU A 91 52.61 4.10 -26.33
N GLY A 92 53.17 3.28 -27.23
CA GLY A 92 54.33 2.47 -26.89
C GLY A 92 55.51 3.32 -26.42
N ARG A 93 55.87 4.34 -27.20
CA ARG A 93 56.97 5.27 -26.82
C ARG A 93 56.68 6.03 -25.51
N ALA A 94 55.44 6.44 -25.29
CA ALA A 94 55.06 7.07 -24.02
C ALA A 94 55.27 6.13 -22.83
N ILE A 95 54.88 4.85 -22.95
CA ILE A 95 55.12 3.83 -21.93
C ILE A 95 56.62 3.62 -21.71
N ASP A 96 57.42 3.52 -22.76
CA ASP A 96 58.87 3.36 -22.67
C ASP A 96 59.56 4.54 -21.95
N VAL A 97 59.05 5.77 -22.17
CA VAL A 97 59.56 6.98 -21.46
C VAL A 97 59.14 6.95 -19.98
N LEU A 98 57.95 6.51 -19.65
CA LEU A 98 57.50 6.38 -18.28
C LEU A 98 58.30 5.33 -17.50
N HIS A 99 58.63 4.21 -18.11
CA HIS A 99 59.54 3.20 -17.52
C HIS A 99 60.91 3.76 -17.15
N SER A 100 61.38 4.79 -17.88
CA SER A 100 62.65 5.44 -17.60
C SER A 100 62.59 6.55 -16.54
N ARG A 101 61.34 6.91 -16.06
CA ARG A 101 61.13 7.96 -15.07
C ARG A 101 60.34 7.39 -13.89
N GLU A 102 60.96 7.31 -12.71
CA GLU A 102 60.35 6.74 -11.50
C GLU A 102 59.07 7.47 -10.97
N SER A 103 58.83 8.70 -11.43
CA SER A 103 57.81 9.59 -10.86
C SER A 103 56.37 9.36 -11.36
N ASP A 104 56.17 8.65 -12.47
CA ASP A 104 54.85 8.60 -13.16
C ASP A 104 54.30 7.18 -13.41
N GLN A 105 54.68 6.22 -12.57
CA GLN A 105 54.21 4.80 -12.67
C GLN A 105 52.69 4.64 -12.65
N ALA A 106 51.97 5.59 -12.05
CA ALA A 106 50.48 5.55 -12.00
C ALA A 106 49.82 5.64 -13.39
N LEU A 107 50.49 6.15 -14.40
CA LEU A 107 49.98 6.30 -15.77
C LEU A 107 50.30 5.09 -16.66
N GLU A 108 51.21 4.23 -16.25
CA GLU A 108 51.67 3.11 -17.05
C GLU A 108 50.56 2.09 -17.36
N GLU A 109 49.84 1.66 -16.33
CA GLU A 109 48.74 0.69 -16.46
C GLU A 109 47.61 1.24 -17.34
N PRO A 110 47.10 2.47 -17.15
CA PRO A 110 46.10 3.08 -18.04
C PRO A 110 46.54 3.18 -19.49
N LEU A 111 47.80 3.60 -19.75
CA LEU A 111 48.34 3.72 -21.11
C LEU A 111 48.54 2.35 -21.78
N GLY A 112 48.93 1.34 -20.99
CA GLY A 112 49.05 -0.05 -21.45
C GLY A 112 47.68 -0.61 -21.83
N SER A 113 46.66 -0.38 -21.01
CA SER A 113 45.28 -0.76 -21.27
C SER A 113 44.71 -0.06 -22.53
N LEU A 114 44.97 1.24 -22.67
CA LEU A 114 44.59 2.00 -23.86
C LEU A 114 45.27 1.46 -25.12
N ARG A 115 46.59 1.21 -25.09
CA ARG A 115 47.34 0.62 -26.21
C ARG A 115 46.78 -0.75 -26.61
N ASN A 116 46.43 -1.58 -25.63
CA ASN A 116 45.80 -2.89 -25.87
C ASN A 116 44.46 -2.74 -26.57
N SER A 117 43.62 -1.79 -26.13
CA SER A 117 42.32 -1.47 -26.73
C SER A 117 42.47 -0.96 -28.16
N VAL A 118 43.43 -0.06 -28.42
CA VAL A 118 43.75 0.42 -29.77
C VAL A 118 44.22 -0.72 -30.67
N ASN A 119 45.06 -1.61 -30.18
CA ASN A 119 45.54 -2.76 -30.96
C ASN A 119 44.42 -3.78 -31.22
N ARG A 120 43.48 -3.95 -30.30
CA ARG A 120 42.29 -4.81 -30.50
C ARG A 120 41.38 -4.22 -31.58
N LEU A 121 41.09 -2.93 -31.51
CA LEU A 121 40.30 -2.23 -32.53
C LEU A 121 40.95 -2.30 -33.90
N ARG A 122 42.27 -2.11 -33.97
CA ARG A 122 43.06 -2.22 -35.20
C ARG A 122 42.97 -3.60 -35.85
N ARG A 123 43.00 -4.66 -35.05
CA ARG A 123 42.79 -6.05 -35.54
C ARG A 123 41.42 -6.26 -36.15
N LEU A 124 40.41 -5.70 -35.51
CA LEU A 124 39.00 -5.79 -35.99
C LEU A 124 38.78 -4.99 -37.28
N THR A 125 39.44 -3.84 -37.43
CA THR A 125 39.38 -3.01 -38.63
C THR A 125 40.26 -3.51 -39.80
N ALA A 126 41.34 -4.25 -39.50
CA ALA A 126 42.25 -4.80 -40.51
C ALA A 126 41.58 -5.94 -41.34
N THR A 127 40.54 -6.60 -40.82
CA THR A 127 39.82 -7.65 -41.54
C THR A 127 39.02 -7.14 -42.74
N GLY A 128 38.88 -5.82 -42.90
CA GLY A 128 38.26 -5.16 -44.07
C GLY A 128 36.83 -5.54 -44.38
N LEU A 129 36.13 -6.20 -43.46
CA LEU A 129 34.75 -6.66 -43.68
C LEU A 129 33.81 -5.46 -43.83
N PRO A 130 32.95 -5.40 -44.87
CA PRO A 130 31.99 -4.30 -45.05
C PRO A 130 31.06 -4.13 -43.84
N SER A 131 30.75 -5.21 -43.13
CA SER A 131 29.96 -5.17 -41.90
C SER A 131 30.59 -4.36 -40.77
N ASN A 132 31.94 -4.34 -40.70
CA ASN A 132 32.65 -3.57 -39.67
C ASN A 132 32.64 -2.06 -40.00
N ALA A 133 32.75 -1.69 -41.27
CA ALA A 133 32.57 -0.31 -41.71
C ALA A 133 31.18 0.20 -41.36
N ALA A 134 30.12 -0.56 -41.70
CA ALA A 134 28.74 -0.18 -41.40
C ALA A 134 28.49 -0.03 -39.89
N LYS A 135 29.04 -0.93 -39.07
CA LYS A 135 28.89 -0.85 -37.58
C LYS A 135 29.62 0.39 -37.02
N LEU A 136 30.83 0.70 -37.52
CA LEU A 136 31.56 1.87 -37.07
C LEU A 136 30.92 3.17 -37.55
N THR A 137 30.36 3.21 -38.74
CA THR A 137 29.59 4.36 -39.24
C THR A 137 28.33 4.58 -38.38
N ALA A 138 27.58 3.52 -38.10
CA ALA A 138 26.41 3.62 -37.23
C ALA A 138 26.77 4.08 -35.79
N PHE A 139 27.88 3.60 -35.25
CA PHE A 139 28.42 4.05 -33.96
C PHE A 139 28.80 5.52 -33.98
N GLN A 140 29.56 5.96 -35.01
CA GLN A 140 29.95 7.35 -35.19
C GLN A 140 28.73 8.26 -35.27
N GLN A 141 27.74 7.92 -36.08
CA GLN A 141 26.50 8.68 -36.22
C GLN A 141 25.72 8.77 -34.92
N ALA A 142 25.58 7.64 -34.17
CA ALA A 142 24.93 7.63 -32.89
C ALA A 142 25.63 8.46 -31.82
N LEU A 143 26.98 8.37 -31.77
CA LEU A 143 27.80 9.12 -30.83
C LEU A 143 27.74 10.64 -31.09
N PHE A 144 28.02 11.04 -32.34
CA PHE A 144 28.03 12.47 -32.69
C PHE A 144 26.60 13.04 -32.70
N GLY A 145 25.61 12.27 -33.14
CA GLY A 145 24.19 12.67 -33.04
C GLY A 145 23.76 12.90 -31.59
N GLY A 146 24.13 11.99 -30.68
CA GLY A 146 23.85 12.15 -29.25
C GLY A 146 24.58 13.33 -28.61
N LEU A 147 25.84 13.59 -29.01
CA LEU A 147 26.60 14.78 -28.57
C LEU A 147 25.94 16.08 -29.07
N HIS A 148 25.59 16.15 -30.34
CA HIS A 148 24.90 17.32 -30.89
C HIS A 148 23.56 17.58 -30.23
N GLU A 149 22.78 16.54 -30.03
CA GLU A 149 21.49 16.65 -29.31
C GLU A 149 21.69 17.15 -27.88
N SER A 150 22.65 16.59 -27.15
CA SER A 150 22.96 17.00 -25.78
C SER A 150 23.39 18.44 -25.68
N ILE A 151 24.30 18.89 -26.57
CA ILE A 151 24.80 20.27 -26.61
C ILE A 151 23.65 21.21 -27.00
N SER A 152 22.91 20.89 -28.04
CA SER A 152 21.74 21.67 -28.48
C SER A 152 20.69 21.84 -27.38
N LEU A 153 20.42 20.78 -26.58
CA LEU A 153 19.53 20.87 -25.43
C LEU A 153 20.04 21.86 -24.37
N ILE A 154 21.36 21.93 -24.14
CA ILE A 154 21.95 22.89 -23.19
C ILE A 154 21.90 24.30 -23.75
N GLU A 155 22.26 24.49 -25.03
CA GLU A 155 22.24 25.78 -25.70
C GLU A 155 20.83 26.40 -25.75
N GLN A 156 19.79 25.57 -25.92
CA GLN A 156 18.40 25.99 -25.98
C GLN A 156 17.81 26.32 -24.60
N GLN A 157 18.47 25.94 -23.49
CA GLN A 157 17.96 26.30 -22.17
C GLN A 157 17.97 27.83 -21.97
N ASP A 158 16.88 28.37 -21.41
CA ASP A 158 16.84 29.77 -21.02
C ASP A 158 17.68 29.96 -19.74
N ASP A 159 18.69 30.80 -19.82
CA ASP A 159 19.60 31.16 -18.71
C ASP A 159 19.31 32.58 -18.17
N ARG A 160 18.27 33.26 -18.66
CA ARG A 160 17.93 34.65 -18.33
C ARG A 160 16.84 34.76 -17.29
N GLN A 161 15.86 33.88 -17.35
CA GLN A 161 14.67 33.96 -16.49
C GLN A 161 14.58 32.76 -15.55
N ARG A 162 14.07 33.01 -14.34
CA ARG A 162 13.75 31.95 -13.39
C ARG A 162 12.60 31.12 -13.94
N LEU A 163 12.68 29.81 -13.73
CA LEU A 163 11.63 28.88 -14.14
C LEU A 163 10.31 29.26 -13.47
N GLN A 164 9.28 29.51 -14.26
CA GLN A 164 7.93 29.79 -13.82
C GLN A 164 7.02 28.57 -13.98
N PRO A 165 5.87 28.49 -13.27
CA PRO A 165 4.92 27.40 -13.45
C PRO A 165 4.45 27.20 -14.90
N GLY A 166 4.45 28.28 -15.72
CA GLY A 166 4.09 28.25 -17.15
C GLY A 166 5.08 27.51 -18.03
N ASP A 167 6.39 27.53 -17.63
CA ASP A 167 7.48 26.94 -18.40
C ASP A 167 7.60 25.43 -18.20
N VAL A 168 6.89 24.88 -17.19
CA VAL A 168 6.89 23.46 -16.92
C VAL A 168 6.11 22.72 -18.00
N PRO A 169 6.63 21.61 -18.56
CA PRO A 169 5.94 20.80 -19.55
C PRO A 169 4.51 20.46 -19.12
N ALA A 170 3.55 20.56 -20.03
CA ALA A 170 2.12 20.48 -19.74
C ALA A 170 1.73 19.20 -18.97
N PHE A 171 2.37 18.06 -19.26
CA PHE A 171 2.08 16.81 -18.56
C PHE A 171 2.47 16.84 -17.07
N LEU A 172 3.61 17.45 -16.73
CA LEU A 172 4.03 17.65 -15.33
C LEU A 172 3.19 18.72 -14.65
N ARG A 173 3.01 19.85 -15.32
CA ARG A 173 2.20 20.95 -14.79
C ARG A 173 0.78 20.47 -14.43
N ASN A 174 0.11 19.77 -15.33
CA ASN A 174 -1.26 19.29 -15.10
C ASN A 174 -1.34 18.20 -14.01
N SER A 175 -0.22 17.53 -13.68
CA SER A 175 -0.17 16.54 -12.61
C SER A 175 0.00 17.15 -11.22
N PHE A 176 0.59 18.36 -11.11
CA PHE A 176 0.94 18.98 -9.83
C PHE A 176 0.36 20.38 -9.63
N ILE A 177 -0.12 21.03 -10.69
CA ILE A 177 -0.71 22.36 -10.61
C ILE A 177 -2.10 22.32 -11.24
N SER A 178 -3.12 22.68 -10.46
CA SER A 178 -4.49 22.74 -10.96
C SER A 178 -4.70 23.93 -11.89
N GLY A 179 -5.77 23.89 -12.70
CA GLY A 179 -6.18 25.02 -13.53
C GLY A 179 -6.52 26.31 -12.72
N SER A 180 -6.78 26.17 -11.41
CA SER A 180 -6.98 27.27 -10.47
C SER A 180 -5.69 27.76 -9.80
N GLY A 181 -4.52 27.26 -10.18
CA GLY A 181 -3.22 27.66 -9.63
C GLY A 181 -2.84 27.03 -8.29
N LYS A 182 -3.55 26.01 -7.83
CA LYS A 182 -3.21 25.28 -6.60
C LYS A 182 -2.12 24.26 -6.85
N PHE A 183 -1.25 24.03 -5.86
CA PHE A 183 -0.10 23.14 -5.92
C PHE A 183 -0.34 21.85 -5.15
N LEU A 184 -0.11 20.72 -5.78
CA LEU A 184 -0.20 19.39 -5.18
C LEU A 184 1.17 18.97 -4.63
N LEU A 185 1.18 18.56 -3.36
CA LEU A 185 2.29 17.86 -2.71
C LEU A 185 1.86 16.41 -2.48
N GLN A 186 2.54 15.46 -3.06
CA GLN A 186 2.34 14.03 -2.84
C GLN A 186 3.27 13.58 -1.72
N VAL A 187 2.70 13.19 -0.58
CA VAL A 187 3.44 12.84 0.63
C VAL A 187 3.40 11.32 0.83
N TYR A 188 4.58 10.71 0.83
CA TYR A 188 4.73 9.27 0.96
C TYR A 188 5.12 8.88 2.39
N PRO A 189 4.47 7.87 2.97
CA PRO A 189 4.77 7.39 4.32
C PRO A 189 6.08 6.61 4.36
N LYS A 190 6.72 6.64 5.54
CA LYS A 190 7.94 5.86 5.83
C LYS A 190 7.63 4.42 6.23
N ALA A 191 6.55 4.23 7.00
CA ALA A 191 6.08 2.94 7.46
C ALA A 191 4.96 2.38 6.55
N ASP A 192 4.57 1.15 6.80
CA ASP A 192 3.48 0.51 6.06
C ASP A 192 2.13 1.12 6.47
N VAL A 193 1.45 1.78 5.53
CA VAL A 193 0.13 2.37 5.74
C VAL A 193 -1.00 1.34 5.92
N TRP A 194 -0.73 0.06 5.76
CA TRP A 194 -1.68 -0.99 6.07
C TRP A 194 -1.70 -1.35 7.57
N GLU A 195 -0.67 -0.95 8.32
CA GLU A 195 -0.66 -1.01 9.78
C GLU A 195 -1.39 0.20 10.35
N ARG A 196 -2.46 -0.05 11.11
CA ARG A 196 -3.38 0.99 11.56
C ARG A 196 -2.70 2.08 12.40
N ASP A 197 -1.84 1.68 13.33
CA ASP A 197 -1.19 2.63 14.25
C ASP A 197 -0.21 3.56 13.50
N GLU A 198 0.52 3.01 12.53
CA GLU A 198 1.42 3.77 11.67
C GLU A 198 0.64 4.67 10.71
N GLN A 199 -0.49 4.18 10.16
CA GLN A 199 -1.38 4.97 9.31
C GLN A 199 -1.97 6.15 10.07
N GLU A 200 -2.49 5.92 11.30
CA GLU A 200 -3.07 6.95 12.14
C GLU A 200 -2.05 8.03 12.49
N LYS A 201 -0.86 7.63 12.95
CA LYS A 201 0.24 8.53 13.26
C LYS A 201 0.62 9.41 12.05
N PHE A 202 0.79 8.81 10.88
CA PHE A 202 1.11 9.52 9.66
C PHE A 202 0.05 10.57 9.30
N ILE A 203 -1.24 10.19 9.36
CA ILE A 203 -2.34 11.12 9.06
C ILE A 203 -2.43 12.24 10.10
N GLN A 204 -2.27 11.93 11.40
CA GLN A 204 -2.31 12.93 12.46
C GLN A 204 -1.15 13.93 12.34
N GLU A 205 0.06 13.46 12.06
CA GLU A 205 1.20 14.34 11.81
C GLU A 205 0.94 15.27 10.61
N LEU A 206 0.41 14.75 9.50
CA LEU A 206 0.08 15.59 8.34
C LEU A 206 -1.01 16.61 8.62
N ARG A 207 -2.02 16.27 9.43
CA ARG A 207 -3.09 17.19 9.84
C ARG A 207 -2.60 18.36 10.70
N THR A 208 -1.42 18.27 11.29
CA THR A 208 -0.80 19.43 11.97
C THR A 208 -0.33 20.49 10.99
N VAL A 209 -0.13 20.13 9.72
CA VAL A 209 0.28 21.04 8.66
C VAL A 209 -0.91 21.46 7.79
N ASP A 210 -1.70 20.49 7.34
CA ASP A 210 -2.94 20.70 6.57
C ASP A 210 -4.08 19.85 7.16
N PRO A 211 -5.08 20.48 7.82
CA PRO A 211 -6.27 19.77 8.32
C PRO A 211 -7.09 19.09 7.23
N HIS A 212 -6.96 19.54 5.98
CA HIS A 212 -7.71 19.05 4.82
C HIS A 212 -6.94 18.00 4.00
N VAL A 213 -5.85 17.45 4.53
CA VAL A 213 -5.10 16.39 3.87
C VAL A 213 -6.03 15.28 3.41
N THR A 214 -5.82 14.80 2.19
CA THR A 214 -6.62 13.75 1.55
C THR A 214 -5.71 12.70 0.90
N GLY A 215 -6.29 11.79 0.11
CA GLY A 215 -5.56 10.72 -0.57
C GLY A 215 -5.95 9.34 -0.08
N SER A 216 -5.44 8.31 -0.76
CA SER A 216 -5.85 6.92 -0.48
C SER A 216 -5.66 6.48 0.97
N PRO A 217 -4.54 6.79 1.67
CA PRO A 217 -4.37 6.42 3.06
C PRO A 217 -5.41 7.07 3.98
N VAL A 218 -5.73 8.36 3.77
CA VAL A 218 -6.71 9.10 4.57
C VAL A 218 -8.12 8.54 4.34
N LEU A 219 -8.50 8.35 3.08
CA LEU A 219 -9.82 7.81 2.73
C LEU A 219 -10.03 6.42 3.34
N PHE A 220 -9.00 5.56 3.27
CA PHE A 220 -9.08 4.23 3.84
C PHE A 220 -9.18 4.27 5.38
N TYR A 221 -8.40 5.11 6.04
CA TYR A 221 -8.46 5.31 7.49
C TYR A 221 -9.83 5.81 7.95
N GLU A 222 -10.36 6.84 7.31
CA GLU A 222 -11.69 7.40 7.63
C GLU A 222 -12.80 6.35 7.39
N TYR A 223 -12.75 5.65 6.26
CA TYR A 223 -13.70 4.62 5.94
C TYR A 223 -13.71 3.49 6.99
N THR A 224 -12.54 2.94 7.31
CA THR A 224 -12.44 1.84 8.28
C THR A 224 -12.80 2.27 9.69
N SER A 225 -12.44 3.49 10.09
CA SER A 225 -12.79 4.07 11.40
C SER A 225 -14.30 4.29 11.54
N ARG A 226 -14.94 4.86 10.52
CA ARG A 226 -16.40 5.05 10.49
C ARG A 226 -17.14 3.71 10.44
N LEU A 227 -16.66 2.76 9.63
CA LEU A 227 -17.24 1.44 9.55
C LEU A 227 -17.25 0.75 10.92
N ARG A 228 -16.10 0.75 11.62
CA ARG A 228 -15.97 0.18 12.96
C ARG A 228 -16.95 0.82 13.94
N SER A 229 -16.97 2.15 14.02
CA SER A 229 -17.87 2.88 14.91
C SER A 229 -19.36 2.60 14.58
N ASN A 230 -19.70 2.52 13.30
CA ASN A 230 -21.07 2.24 12.88
C ASN A 230 -21.49 0.81 13.21
N VAL A 231 -20.60 -0.18 13.03
CA VAL A 231 -20.86 -1.58 13.39
C VAL A 231 -21.01 -1.74 14.91
N GLU A 232 -20.14 -1.10 15.70
CA GLU A 232 -20.26 -1.09 17.16
C GLU A 232 -21.61 -0.53 17.62
N LYS A 233 -22.04 0.62 17.08
CA LYS A 233 -23.36 1.24 17.38
C LYS A 233 -24.52 0.37 16.91
N ALA A 234 -24.43 -0.17 15.68
CA ALA A 234 -25.47 -1.03 15.12
C ALA A 234 -25.61 -2.33 15.93
N SER A 235 -24.50 -2.92 16.38
CA SER A 235 -24.51 -4.09 17.26
C SER A 235 -25.18 -3.80 18.61
N ALA A 236 -24.89 -2.64 19.22
CA ALA A 236 -25.51 -2.21 20.46
C ALA A 236 -27.02 -1.97 20.27
N TYR A 237 -27.44 -1.31 19.20
CA TYR A 237 -28.86 -1.10 18.88
C TYR A 237 -29.55 -2.43 18.60
N ALA A 238 -28.94 -3.32 17.82
CA ALA A 238 -29.53 -4.65 17.58
C ALA A 238 -29.72 -5.43 18.89
N ALA A 239 -28.72 -5.48 19.74
CA ALA A 239 -28.78 -6.11 21.04
C ALA A 239 -29.89 -5.50 21.92
N GLY A 240 -30.03 -4.16 21.95
CA GLY A 240 -31.06 -3.45 22.66
C GLY A 240 -32.48 -3.78 22.15
N ILE A 241 -32.67 -3.71 20.83
CA ILE A 241 -33.98 -4.05 20.20
C ILE A 241 -34.33 -5.49 20.46
N ILE A 242 -33.39 -6.43 20.32
CA ILE A 242 -33.56 -7.84 20.60
C ILE A 242 -33.96 -8.04 22.08
N ALA A 243 -33.29 -7.39 23.02
CA ALA A 243 -33.60 -7.46 24.43
C ALA A 243 -35.02 -6.98 24.72
N VAL A 244 -35.48 -5.89 24.09
CA VAL A 244 -36.83 -5.37 24.18
C VAL A 244 -37.85 -6.39 23.63
N LEU A 245 -37.61 -6.96 22.44
CA LEU A 245 -38.49 -7.96 21.83
C LEU A 245 -38.58 -9.22 22.69
N VAL A 246 -37.47 -9.70 23.23
CA VAL A 246 -37.43 -10.84 24.16
C VAL A 246 -38.18 -10.51 25.46
N PHE A 247 -38.03 -9.28 25.96
CA PHE A 247 -38.76 -8.81 27.13
C PHE A 247 -40.30 -8.78 26.87
N LEU A 248 -40.70 -8.24 25.75
CA LEU A 248 -42.14 -8.23 25.36
C LEU A 248 -42.69 -9.65 25.22
N HIS A 249 -41.89 -10.61 24.76
CA HIS A 249 -42.28 -12.02 24.62
C HIS A 249 -42.43 -12.71 25.97
N PHE A 250 -41.45 -12.60 26.86
CA PHE A 250 -41.45 -13.31 28.15
C PHE A 250 -41.99 -12.47 29.31
N ARG A 251 -42.03 -11.15 29.18
CA ARG A 251 -42.49 -10.18 30.19
C ARG A 251 -41.79 -10.29 31.55
N ARG A 252 -40.56 -10.85 31.59
CA ARG A 252 -39.72 -11.00 32.80
C ARG A 252 -38.24 -10.73 32.46
N PHE A 253 -37.61 -9.87 33.24
CA PHE A 253 -36.17 -9.54 33.02
C PHE A 253 -35.25 -10.76 33.16
N ALA A 254 -35.52 -11.65 34.11
CA ALA A 254 -34.73 -12.87 34.29
C ALA A 254 -34.76 -13.76 33.02
N SER A 255 -35.89 -13.87 32.33
CA SER A 255 -36.03 -14.62 31.09
C SER A 255 -35.27 -13.97 29.96
N VAL A 256 -35.19 -12.63 29.94
CA VAL A 256 -34.36 -11.91 28.95
C VAL A 256 -32.86 -12.23 29.15
N LEU A 257 -32.37 -12.13 30.39
CA LEU A 257 -30.99 -12.47 30.72
C LEU A 257 -30.65 -13.92 30.36
N LEU A 258 -31.58 -14.85 30.68
CA LEU A 258 -31.38 -16.26 30.34
C LEU A 258 -31.38 -16.50 28.83
N ALA A 259 -32.30 -15.90 28.07
CA ALA A 259 -32.39 -16.06 26.62
C ALA A 259 -31.14 -15.48 25.88
N LEU A 260 -30.58 -14.41 26.45
CA LEU A 260 -29.38 -13.76 25.90
C LEU A 260 -28.06 -14.44 26.34
N LEU A 261 -28.08 -15.23 27.44
CA LEU A 261 -26.89 -15.88 27.99
C LEU A 261 -26.16 -16.76 26.96
N PRO A 262 -26.78 -17.64 26.17
CA PRO A 262 -26.08 -18.47 25.20
C PRO A 262 -25.38 -17.66 24.11
N VAL A 263 -26.01 -16.57 23.64
CA VAL A 263 -25.39 -15.74 22.60
C VAL A 263 -24.24 -14.94 23.17
N ALA A 264 -24.35 -14.41 24.38
CA ALA A 264 -23.25 -13.70 25.03
C ALA A 264 -22.03 -14.61 25.22
N LEU A 265 -22.26 -15.84 25.71
CA LEU A 265 -21.19 -16.83 25.88
C LEU A 265 -20.59 -17.29 24.56
N GLY A 266 -21.47 -17.63 23.57
CA GLY A 266 -21.00 -18.03 22.24
C GLY A 266 -20.20 -16.93 21.53
N PHE A 267 -20.62 -15.67 21.71
CA PHE A 267 -19.89 -14.50 21.18
C PHE A 267 -18.51 -14.34 21.85
N CYS A 268 -18.41 -14.48 23.18
CA CYS A 268 -17.13 -14.48 23.87
C CYS A 268 -16.20 -15.60 23.38
N TRP A 269 -16.75 -16.81 23.17
CA TRP A 269 -15.98 -17.93 22.63
C TRP A 269 -15.55 -17.69 21.19
N MET A 270 -16.40 -17.09 20.35
CA MET A 270 -16.04 -16.68 19.00
C MET A 270 -14.83 -15.74 19.00
N LEU A 271 -14.88 -14.69 19.84
CA LEU A 271 -13.77 -13.72 19.96
C LEU A 271 -12.48 -14.39 20.45
N GLY A 272 -12.61 -15.30 21.45
CA GLY A 272 -11.47 -16.06 21.96
C GLY A 272 -10.84 -16.97 20.90
N LEU A 273 -11.68 -17.69 20.12
CA LEU A 273 -11.20 -18.54 19.02
C LEU A 273 -10.58 -17.73 17.88
N MET A 274 -11.17 -16.60 17.53
CA MET A 274 -10.58 -15.69 16.52
C MET A 274 -9.18 -15.22 16.96
N GLY A 275 -9.03 -14.81 18.24
CA GLY A 275 -7.74 -14.41 18.79
C GLY A 275 -6.73 -15.55 18.79
N TRP A 276 -7.15 -16.76 19.19
CA TRP A 276 -6.29 -17.94 19.20
C TRP A 276 -5.84 -18.39 17.80
N LEU A 277 -6.75 -18.31 16.82
CA LEU A 277 -6.47 -18.63 15.40
C LEU A 277 -5.76 -17.52 14.65
N GLY A 278 -5.55 -16.35 15.27
CA GLY A 278 -4.93 -15.19 14.62
C GLY A 278 -5.78 -14.61 13.48
N ILE A 279 -7.11 -14.70 13.57
CA ILE A 279 -8.03 -14.14 12.57
C ILE A 279 -8.34 -12.68 12.90
N PRO A 280 -7.77 -11.70 12.18
CA PRO A 280 -8.01 -10.29 12.46
C PRO A 280 -9.40 -9.86 11.95
N PHE A 281 -9.95 -8.83 12.61
CA PHE A 281 -11.09 -8.13 12.04
C PHE A 281 -10.68 -7.33 10.80
N ASN A 282 -11.51 -7.39 9.78
CA ASN A 282 -11.38 -6.63 8.55
C ASN A 282 -12.72 -5.98 8.18
N PRO A 283 -12.77 -5.03 7.23
CA PRO A 283 -13.99 -4.32 6.86
C PRO A 283 -15.15 -5.21 6.41
N VAL A 284 -14.88 -6.44 5.98
CA VAL A 284 -15.90 -7.36 5.51
C VAL A 284 -16.41 -8.25 6.66
N ASN A 285 -15.51 -8.83 7.45
CA ASN A 285 -15.91 -9.78 8.51
C ASN A 285 -16.46 -9.11 9.77
N ILE A 286 -16.18 -7.82 10.01
CA ILE A 286 -16.67 -7.09 11.18
C ILE A 286 -18.22 -7.05 11.23
N VAL A 287 -18.89 -7.11 10.09
CA VAL A 287 -20.36 -7.13 9.98
C VAL A 287 -20.93 -8.42 10.60
N SER A 288 -20.13 -9.50 10.68
CA SER A 288 -20.55 -10.75 11.32
C SER A 288 -20.97 -10.59 12.78
N LEU A 289 -20.43 -9.57 13.49
CA LEU A 289 -20.80 -9.30 14.88
C LEU A 289 -22.31 -9.10 15.06
N ILE A 290 -22.91 -8.29 14.17
CA ILE A 290 -24.36 -8.04 14.18
C ILE A 290 -25.15 -9.31 13.85
N LEU A 291 -24.69 -10.03 12.82
CA LEU A 291 -25.39 -11.22 12.32
C LEU A 291 -25.36 -12.36 13.34
N VAL A 292 -24.21 -12.59 13.99
CA VAL A 292 -24.07 -13.64 15.03
C VAL A 292 -24.97 -13.36 16.23
N ILE A 293 -25.11 -12.10 16.66
CA ILE A 293 -26.04 -11.72 17.72
C ILE A 293 -27.47 -12.10 17.32
N GLY A 294 -27.91 -11.73 16.12
CA GLY A 294 -29.27 -12.01 15.63
C GLY A 294 -29.59 -13.52 15.53
N ILE A 295 -28.66 -14.29 14.94
CA ILE A 295 -28.81 -15.74 14.78
C ILE A 295 -28.72 -16.45 16.14
N GLY A 296 -27.80 -16.03 17.01
CA GLY A 296 -27.55 -16.67 18.30
C GLY A 296 -28.72 -16.57 19.27
N VAL A 297 -29.42 -15.44 19.29
CA VAL A 297 -30.55 -15.21 20.21
C VAL A 297 -31.71 -16.13 19.93
N THR A 298 -32.00 -16.45 18.67
CA THR A 298 -33.10 -17.35 18.31
C THR A 298 -32.96 -18.74 18.95
N ASN A 299 -31.72 -19.25 19.03
CA ASN A 299 -31.41 -20.51 19.67
C ASN A 299 -31.73 -20.47 21.17
N GLY A 300 -31.32 -19.40 21.87
CA GLY A 300 -31.58 -19.20 23.29
C GLY A 300 -33.07 -19.13 23.59
N VAL A 301 -33.85 -18.37 22.78
CA VAL A 301 -35.31 -18.25 22.93
C VAL A 301 -36.01 -19.59 22.72
N HIS A 302 -35.63 -20.36 21.67
CA HIS A 302 -36.25 -21.68 21.43
C HIS A 302 -35.98 -22.68 22.56
N ILE A 303 -34.75 -22.72 23.06
CA ILE A 303 -34.41 -23.62 24.18
C ILE A 303 -35.12 -23.20 25.46
N LEU A 304 -35.19 -21.90 25.77
CA LEU A 304 -35.86 -21.40 26.96
C LEU A 304 -37.37 -21.68 26.91
N ASN A 305 -38.07 -21.45 25.77
CA ASN A 305 -39.47 -21.78 25.60
C ASN A 305 -39.72 -23.27 25.78
N ARG A 306 -38.88 -24.12 25.19
CA ARG A 306 -39.03 -25.56 25.32
C ARG A 306 -38.81 -26.05 26.75
N PHE A 307 -37.82 -25.49 27.44
CA PHE A 307 -37.55 -25.83 28.84
C PHE A 307 -38.71 -25.38 29.76
N ALA A 308 -39.37 -24.28 29.45
CA ALA A 308 -40.56 -23.81 30.19
C ALA A 308 -41.77 -24.72 30.00
N GLU A 309 -41.93 -25.34 28.79
CA GLU A 309 -43.00 -26.29 28.53
C GLU A 309 -42.75 -27.63 29.24
N GLU A 310 -41.56 -28.15 29.18
CA GLU A 310 -41.12 -29.41 29.76
C GLU A 310 -39.72 -29.29 30.38
N PRO A 311 -39.63 -29.08 31.71
CA PRO A 311 -38.36 -29.00 32.41
C PRO A 311 -37.60 -30.34 32.37
N HIS A 312 -36.78 -30.55 31.39
CA HIS A 312 -35.96 -31.76 31.23
C HIS A 312 -34.55 -31.44 30.83
N PRO A 313 -33.50 -32.03 31.47
CA PRO A 313 -32.14 -31.71 31.16
C PRO A 313 -31.69 -32.15 29.76
N ASN A 314 -32.38 -33.10 29.16
CA ASN A 314 -31.96 -33.74 27.91
C ASN A 314 -32.66 -33.14 26.67
N ILE A 315 -32.50 -31.82 26.46
CA ILE A 315 -33.16 -31.08 25.37
C ILE A 315 -32.66 -31.55 23.99
N LEU A 316 -31.41 -31.98 23.88
CA LEU A 316 -30.82 -32.52 22.62
C LEU A 316 -31.55 -33.77 22.11
N ALA A 317 -32.06 -34.62 23.01
CA ALA A 317 -32.81 -35.82 22.62
C ALA A 317 -34.21 -35.51 22.08
N ARG A 318 -34.71 -34.28 22.29
CA ARG A 318 -36.06 -33.85 21.90
C ARG A 318 -36.08 -33.15 20.53
N SER A 319 -37.25 -33.02 19.94
CA SER A 319 -37.45 -32.44 18.60
C SER A 319 -36.88 -31.03 18.46
N THR A 320 -37.03 -30.18 19.47
CA THR A 320 -36.55 -28.79 19.45
C THR A 320 -35.02 -28.70 19.41
N GLY A 321 -34.31 -29.51 20.22
CA GLY A 321 -32.84 -29.51 20.19
C GLY A 321 -32.32 -30.02 18.85
N LYS A 322 -32.94 -31.06 18.27
CA LYS A 322 -32.60 -31.55 16.93
C LYS A 322 -32.83 -30.49 15.85
N ALA A 323 -33.97 -29.78 15.92
CA ALA A 323 -34.30 -28.71 14.97
C ALA A 323 -33.32 -27.55 15.05
N VAL A 324 -32.93 -27.10 16.26
CA VAL A 324 -31.92 -26.08 16.48
C VAL A 324 -30.57 -26.54 15.93
N LEU A 325 -30.16 -27.77 16.19
CA LEU A 325 -28.87 -28.31 15.68
C LEU A 325 -28.86 -28.37 14.14
N VAL A 326 -29.92 -28.89 13.51
CA VAL A 326 -30.01 -28.98 12.04
C VAL A 326 -30.02 -27.58 11.41
N SER A 327 -30.76 -26.63 11.95
CA SER A 327 -30.78 -25.24 11.49
C SER A 327 -29.40 -24.61 11.58
N ALA A 328 -28.69 -24.82 12.69
CA ALA A 328 -27.37 -24.30 12.88
C ALA A 328 -26.32 -24.95 11.96
N LEU A 329 -26.37 -26.28 11.78
CA LEU A 329 -25.47 -26.96 10.83
C LEU A 329 -25.69 -26.46 9.41
N ASN A 330 -26.92 -26.21 9.00
CA ASN A 330 -27.23 -25.59 7.72
C ASN A 330 -26.62 -24.20 7.59
N THR A 331 -26.72 -23.36 8.63
CA THR A 331 -26.14 -22.04 8.67
C THR A 331 -24.59 -22.10 8.62
N VAL A 332 -24.00 -22.99 9.42
CA VAL A 332 -22.52 -23.20 9.42
C VAL A 332 -22.04 -23.69 8.06
N ALA A 333 -22.77 -24.63 7.44
CA ALA A 333 -22.43 -25.11 6.10
C ALA A 333 -22.57 -24.01 5.04
N GLY A 334 -23.66 -23.22 5.11
CA GLY A 334 -23.91 -22.10 4.20
C GLY A 334 -22.80 -21.05 4.26
N PHE A 335 -22.50 -20.53 5.46
CA PHE A 335 -21.40 -19.57 5.61
C PHE A 335 -20.03 -20.20 5.45
N GLY A 336 -19.84 -21.45 5.88
CA GLY A 336 -18.59 -22.20 5.71
C GLY A 336 -18.23 -22.41 4.24
N SER A 337 -19.23 -22.51 3.35
CA SER A 337 -18.97 -22.61 1.91
C SER A 337 -18.25 -21.38 1.35
N LEU A 338 -18.40 -20.20 1.99
CA LEU A 338 -17.69 -18.98 1.59
C LEU A 338 -16.19 -19.04 1.85
N LEU A 339 -15.68 -19.97 2.67
CA LEU A 339 -14.24 -20.18 2.88
C LEU A 339 -13.50 -20.54 1.58
N VAL A 340 -14.20 -21.11 0.59
CA VAL A 340 -13.64 -21.46 -0.71
C VAL A 340 -13.58 -20.25 -1.68
N ALA A 341 -14.14 -19.11 -1.28
CA ALA A 341 -14.16 -17.91 -2.12
C ALA A 341 -12.73 -17.38 -2.37
N LYS A 342 -12.44 -17.00 -3.60
CA LYS A 342 -11.15 -16.39 -3.97
C LYS A 342 -10.92 -15.03 -3.30
N HIS A 343 -11.99 -14.32 -2.95
CA HIS A 343 -11.91 -13.03 -2.29
C HIS A 343 -11.70 -13.22 -0.78
N GLN A 344 -10.53 -12.86 -0.27
CA GLN A 344 -10.12 -13.07 1.13
C GLN A 344 -11.12 -12.48 2.16
N GLY A 345 -11.71 -11.31 1.87
CA GLY A 345 -12.71 -10.71 2.76
C GLY A 345 -13.98 -11.57 2.88
N VAL A 346 -14.46 -12.14 1.77
CA VAL A 346 -15.65 -13.02 1.75
C VAL A 346 -15.33 -14.33 2.45
N ALA A 347 -14.17 -14.93 2.20
CA ALA A 347 -13.73 -16.13 2.90
C ALA A 347 -13.60 -15.90 4.41
N SER A 348 -13.06 -14.77 4.82
CA SER A 348 -12.95 -14.39 6.24
C SER A 348 -14.32 -14.17 6.89
N LEU A 349 -15.28 -13.51 6.18
CA LEU A 349 -16.65 -13.36 6.65
C LEU A 349 -17.29 -14.75 6.89
N GLY A 350 -17.18 -15.64 5.90
CA GLY A 350 -17.72 -17.00 6.00
C GLY A 350 -17.13 -17.76 7.18
N GLY A 351 -15.83 -17.70 7.39
CA GLY A 351 -15.14 -18.33 8.52
C GLY A 351 -15.62 -17.81 9.88
N VAL A 352 -15.67 -16.48 10.05
CA VAL A 352 -16.13 -15.85 11.31
C VAL A 352 -17.59 -16.17 11.58
N MET A 353 -18.46 -16.13 10.57
CA MET A 353 -19.87 -16.51 10.71
C MET A 353 -20.06 -17.99 11.08
N ALA A 354 -19.28 -18.88 10.47
CA ALA A 354 -19.34 -20.32 10.80
C ALA A 354 -18.88 -20.56 12.24
N ILE A 355 -17.76 -19.95 12.67
CA ILE A 355 -17.27 -20.04 14.05
C ILE A 355 -18.31 -19.46 15.02
N GLY A 356 -18.82 -18.25 14.77
CA GLY A 356 -19.78 -17.57 15.64
C GLY A 356 -21.08 -18.34 15.79
N THR A 357 -21.62 -18.88 14.68
CA THR A 357 -22.82 -19.73 14.73
C THR A 357 -22.57 -21.03 15.49
N ALA A 358 -21.45 -21.70 15.24
CA ALA A 358 -21.10 -22.94 15.93
C ALA A 358 -20.92 -22.74 17.44
N THR A 359 -20.21 -21.70 17.87
CA THR A 359 -20.02 -21.40 19.30
C THR A 359 -21.33 -21.03 19.98
N CYS A 360 -22.20 -20.25 19.34
CA CYS A 360 -23.56 -19.92 19.89
C CYS A 360 -24.41 -21.17 20.03
N VAL A 361 -24.36 -22.10 19.08
CA VAL A 361 -25.13 -23.35 19.15
C VAL A 361 -24.62 -24.29 20.25
N VAL A 362 -23.30 -24.44 20.37
CA VAL A 362 -22.70 -25.21 21.47
C VAL A 362 -23.11 -24.60 22.82
N ALA A 363 -23.04 -23.28 22.96
CA ALA A 363 -23.52 -22.60 24.15
C ALA A 363 -24.99 -22.85 24.43
N ALA A 364 -25.87 -22.81 23.40
CA ALA A 364 -27.31 -23.00 23.53
C ALA A 364 -27.71 -24.45 23.83
N LEU A 365 -27.05 -25.43 23.19
CA LEU A 365 -27.47 -26.83 23.30
C LEU A 365 -26.78 -27.60 24.44
N VAL A 366 -25.57 -27.17 24.85
CA VAL A 366 -24.78 -27.86 25.87
C VAL A 366 -24.77 -27.08 27.19
N PHE A 367 -24.29 -25.86 27.14
CA PHE A 367 -24.08 -25.05 28.34
C PHE A 367 -25.40 -24.54 28.93
N PHE A 368 -26.30 -24.02 28.12
CA PHE A 368 -27.51 -23.38 28.57
C PHE A 368 -28.48 -24.34 29.29
N PRO A 369 -28.77 -25.57 28.80
CA PRO A 369 -29.58 -26.54 29.53
C PRO A 369 -28.96 -26.94 30.89
N ALA A 370 -27.64 -27.02 30.98
CA ALA A 370 -26.95 -27.30 32.24
C ALA A 370 -27.18 -26.17 33.27
N VAL A 371 -27.09 -24.89 32.82
CA VAL A 371 -27.42 -23.73 33.65
C VAL A 371 -28.84 -23.74 34.10
N LEU A 372 -29.79 -23.99 33.20
CA LEU A 372 -31.23 -24.05 33.53
C LEU A 372 -31.52 -25.16 34.57
N THR A 373 -30.89 -26.32 34.41
CA THR A 373 -31.06 -27.45 35.35
C THR A 373 -30.46 -27.10 36.72
N LEU A 374 -29.31 -26.44 36.75
CA LEU A 374 -28.65 -25.96 37.97
C LEU A 374 -29.54 -24.96 38.72
N LEU A 375 -30.11 -23.98 38.01
CA LEU A 375 -31.04 -22.99 38.57
C LEU A 375 -32.28 -23.65 39.18
N CYS A 376 -32.86 -24.65 38.52
CA CYS A 376 -33.99 -25.40 39.09
C CYS A 376 -33.60 -26.16 40.37
N ARG A 377 -32.39 -26.71 40.46
CA ARG A 377 -31.88 -27.39 41.67
C ARG A 377 -31.71 -26.45 42.86
N ILE A 378 -31.42 -25.17 42.60
CA ILE A 378 -31.24 -24.12 43.64
C ILE A 378 -32.62 -23.51 44.03
N GLY A 379 -33.71 -24.01 43.50
CA GLY A 379 -35.08 -23.56 43.81
C GLY A 379 -35.58 -22.41 42.92
N TRP A 380 -34.84 -22.00 41.92
CA TRP A 380 -35.26 -20.99 40.96
C TRP A 380 -35.51 -21.62 39.60
N CYS A 381 -36.73 -22.11 39.39
CA CYS A 381 -37.10 -22.75 38.15
C CYS A 381 -37.84 -21.78 37.21
N PRO A 382 -37.41 -21.57 35.95
CA PRO A 382 -38.06 -20.67 35.00
C PRO A 382 -39.45 -21.21 34.49
N THR A 383 -39.99 -22.27 35.10
CA THR A 383 -41.30 -22.87 34.77
C THR A 383 -42.51 -21.99 35.09
N ASP A 384 -42.32 -20.90 35.87
CA ASP A 384 -43.36 -19.89 36.11
C ASP A 384 -43.59 -18.93 34.94
N LEU A 385 -43.09 -19.26 33.75
CA LEU A 385 -43.43 -18.52 32.54
C LEU A 385 -44.93 -18.66 32.25
N PRO A 386 -45.64 -17.57 31.90
CA PRO A 386 -47.08 -17.65 31.64
C PRO A 386 -47.30 -18.65 30.51
N LYS A 387 -47.99 -19.77 30.85
CA LYS A 387 -48.48 -20.68 29.83
C LYS A 387 -49.38 -19.86 28.91
N LYS A 388 -49.01 -19.70 27.63
CA LYS A 388 -49.92 -19.16 26.64
C LYS A 388 -51.18 -20.04 26.67
N GLY A 389 -52.29 -19.47 27.13
CA GLY A 389 -53.58 -20.09 26.92
C GLY A 389 -53.74 -20.36 25.41
N VAL A 390 -54.16 -21.56 25.09
CA VAL A 390 -54.56 -22.04 23.78
C VAL A 390 -55.64 -21.15 23.19
#